data_9184f10079afe6add1bad744929299d9
#
_entry.id   9184f10079afe6add1bad744929299d9
#
_cell.length_a   1.000
_cell.length_b   1.000
_cell.length_c   1.000
_cell.angle_alpha   90.00
_cell.angle_beta   90.00
_cell.angle_gamma   90.00
#
_symmetry.space_group_name_H-M   'P 1'
#
loop_
_entity.id
_entity.type
_entity.pdbx_description
1 polymer ?
#
loop_
_entity_poly.entity_id
_entity_poly.type
_entity_poly.pdbx_seq_one_letter_code
_entity_poly.pdbx_strand_id
1 'polypeptide(L)'
;MTLLKAKGAKLIGVADMDEFAVDGMNRGVAVAIPVPAYIVENIRTAPTMEYYQMYHTLNEQLDNMVEAGAEYLRGQGFNARAYTKKSLSVNDDLRTAFPYKTVATKAGLGWIGKSCLLVTEKYGSAVRLSGLLTDAPLVPSKPVTQSRCGNCQLCVKACPGNAIIGTNWTAGMPREEILRAHVCKETQIARMKQILGFYEGERICGRCFAVCAYTQKYLRQSSSVASD
;
A
#
# COMPACT_ATOMS: atom_id res chain seq x y z
N MET A 1 -6.91 17.97 -3.85
CA MET A 1 -5.67 17.40 -4.45
C MET A 1 -4.43 18.22 -4.08
N THR A 2 -4.44 19.55 -4.23
CA THR A 2 -3.29 20.43 -3.92
C THR A 2 -2.82 20.30 -2.46
N LEU A 3 -3.75 20.29 -1.49
CA LEU A 3 -3.44 20.09 -0.07
C LEU A 3 -2.68 18.78 0.20
N LEU A 4 -3.14 17.66 -0.35
CA LEU A 4 -2.51 16.36 -0.14
C LEU A 4 -1.10 16.30 -0.77
N LYS A 5 -0.90 16.94 -1.95
CA LYS A 5 0.42 17.09 -2.56
C LYS A 5 1.35 17.93 -1.69
N ALA A 6 0.89 19.06 -1.17
CA ALA A 6 1.66 19.92 -0.27
C ALA A 6 2.06 19.19 1.02
N LYS A 7 1.24 18.24 1.49
CA LYS A 7 1.55 17.36 2.64
C LYS A 7 2.43 16.15 2.29
N GLY A 8 2.89 16.04 1.04
CA GLY A 8 3.87 15.03 0.63
C GLY A 8 3.33 13.83 -0.13
N ALA A 9 2.04 13.77 -0.45
CA ALA A 9 1.51 12.69 -1.28
C ALA A 9 2.19 12.68 -2.66
N LYS A 10 2.70 11.54 -3.05
CA LYS A 10 3.35 11.35 -4.36
C LYS A 10 2.44 10.74 -5.41
N LEU A 11 1.43 9.98 -4.96
CA LEU A 11 0.34 9.49 -5.80
C LEU A 11 -0.98 9.79 -5.09
N ILE A 12 -1.95 10.28 -5.86
CA ILE A 12 -3.30 10.60 -5.38
C ILE A 12 -4.28 10.22 -6.49
N GLY A 13 -5.38 9.58 -6.13
CA GLY A 13 -6.46 9.29 -7.05
C GLY A 13 -7.80 9.21 -6.33
N VAL A 14 -8.87 9.31 -7.09
CA VAL A 14 -10.25 9.21 -6.60
C VAL A 14 -10.86 7.91 -7.10
N ALA A 15 -11.42 7.14 -6.21
CA ALA A 15 -12.12 5.89 -6.49
C ALA A 15 -13.62 6.09 -6.45
N ASP A 16 -14.35 5.45 -7.35
CA ASP A 16 -15.76 5.18 -7.18
C ASP A 16 -15.93 4.04 -6.17
N MET A 17 -16.64 4.31 -5.08
CA MET A 17 -16.85 3.41 -3.96
C MET A 17 -18.34 3.14 -3.72
N ASP A 18 -19.20 3.27 -4.71
CA ASP A 18 -20.65 3.06 -4.57
C ASP A 18 -20.98 1.69 -3.96
N GLU A 19 -20.24 0.62 -4.37
CA GLU A 19 -20.39 -0.74 -3.81
C GLU A 19 -19.94 -0.86 -2.34
N PHE A 20 -19.19 0.11 -1.83
CA PHE A 20 -18.60 0.14 -0.49
C PHE A 20 -18.97 1.42 0.25
N ALA A 21 -20.07 2.08 -0.16
CA ALA A 21 -20.50 3.32 0.44
C ALA A 21 -20.80 3.13 1.94
N VAL A 22 -20.35 4.08 2.76
CA VAL A 22 -20.58 4.13 4.20
C VAL A 22 -21.17 5.50 4.55
N ASP A 23 -22.33 5.53 5.16
CA ASP A 23 -23.00 6.78 5.55
C ASP A 23 -23.14 7.77 4.38
N GLY A 24 -23.45 7.28 3.17
CA GLY A 24 -23.55 8.11 1.95
C GLY A 24 -22.23 8.52 1.32
N MET A 25 -21.10 8.28 1.97
CA MET A 25 -19.77 8.55 1.42
C MET A 25 -19.39 7.49 0.39
N ASN A 26 -19.39 7.84 -0.87
CA ASN A 26 -19.18 6.94 -2.00
C ASN A 26 -17.97 7.31 -2.88
N ARG A 27 -17.14 8.24 -2.43
CA ARG A 27 -15.88 8.60 -3.09
C ARG A 27 -14.71 8.29 -2.17
N GLY A 28 -13.82 7.43 -2.64
CA GLY A 28 -12.58 7.10 -1.94
C GLY A 28 -11.41 7.92 -2.48
N VAL A 29 -10.70 8.60 -1.61
CA VAL A 29 -9.44 9.25 -2.00
C VAL A 29 -8.29 8.38 -1.53
N ALA A 30 -7.53 7.81 -2.45
CA ALA A 30 -6.33 7.06 -2.16
C ALA A 30 -5.10 7.96 -2.24
N VAL A 31 -4.20 7.84 -1.27
CA VAL A 31 -2.90 8.51 -1.25
C VAL A 31 -1.78 7.49 -1.07
N ALA A 32 -0.61 7.78 -1.69
CA ALA A 32 0.57 6.96 -1.52
C ALA A 32 1.84 7.80 -1.39
N ILE A 33 2.76 7.30 -0.54
CA ILE A 33 4.13 7.80 -0.38
C ILE A 33 5.09 6.64 -0.70
N PRO A 34 6.16 6.86 -1.50
CA PRO A 34 7.16 5.82 -1.73
C PRO A 34 8.00 5.57 -0.47
N VAL A 35 8.39 4.32 -0.29
CA VAL A 35 9.47 3.97 0.63
C VAL A 35 10.78 4.45 0.01
N PRO A 36 11.65 5.16 0.76
CA PRO A 36 12.92 5.64 0.23
C PRO A 36 13.77 4.53 -0.40
N ALA A 37 14.44 4.85 -1.51
CA ALA A 37 15.19 3.86 -2.30
C ALA A 37 16.23 3.10 -1.45
N TYR A 38 17.02 3.81 -0.64
CA TYR A 38 18.05 3.22 0.21
C TYR A 38 17.46 2.22 1.25
N ILE A 39 16.26 2.49 1.78
CA ILE A 39 15.55 1.53 2.66
C ILE A 39 15.20 0.26 1.89
N VAL A 40 14.69 0.42 0.66
CA VAL A 40 14.29 -0.72 -0.17
C VAL A 40 15.49 -1.59 -0.54
N GLU A 41 16.63 -0.99 -0.83
CA GLU A 41 17.87 -1.70 -1.12
C GLU A 41 18.35 -2.55 0.05
N ASN A 42 18.28 -2.01 1.27
CA ASN A 42 18.75 -2.65 2.48
C ASN A 42 17.89 -3.86 2.93
N ILE A 43 16.62 -3.95 2.49
CA ILE A 43 15.71 -5.03 2.90
C ILE A 43 15.58 -6.17 1.88
N ARG A 44 16.47 -6.25 0.90
CA ARG A 44 16.41 -7.31 -0.14
C ARG A 44 16.53 -8.73 0.42
N THR A 45 17.21 -8.90 1.52
CA THR A 45 17.45 -10.21 2.16
C THR A 45 16.71 -10.36 3.49
N ALA A 46 16.59 -9.29 4.27
CA ALA A 46 16.05 -9.32 5.62
C ALA A 46 15.40 -7.97 5.99
N PRO A 47 14.44 -7.93 6.94
CA PRO A 47 13.98 -6.68 7.52
C PRO A 47 15.12 -6.04 8.33
N THR A 48 15.15 -4.70 8.36
CA THR A 48 16.12 -3.92 9.14
C THR A 48 15.39 -3.04 10.16
N MET A 49 16.11 -2.62 11.23
CA MET A 49 15.58 -1.67 12.22
C MET A 49 15.22 -0.35 11.55
N GLU A 50 16.04 0.10 10.60
CA GLU A 50 15.81 1.32 9.85
C GLU A 50 14.50 1.26 9.03
N TYR A 51 14.20 0.11 8.41
CA TYR A 51 12.90 -0.10 7.75
C TYR A 51 11.75 -0.10 8.76
N TYR A 52 11.92 -0.70 9.94
CA TYR A 52 10.92 -0.68 11.00
C TYR A 52 10.58 0.75 11.43
N GLN A 53 11.58 1.58 11.68
CA GLN A 53 11.42 3.00 12.03
C GLN A 53 10.75 3.79 10.89
N MET A 54 11.24 3.61 9.66
CA MET A 54 10.68 4.25 8.46
C MET A 54 9.22 3.86 8.22
N TYR A 55 8.86 2.60 8.51
CA TYR A 55 7.48 2.13 8.42
C TYR A 55 6.54 2.95 9.33
N HIS A 56 6.95 3.24 10.56
CA HIS A 56 6.18 4.07 11.49
C HIS A 56 6.10 5.52 11.01
N THR A 57 7.22 6.11 10.64
CA THR A 57 7.29 7.50 10.14
C THR A 57 6.36 7.72 8.93
N LEU A 58 6.40 6.82 7.94
CA LEU A 58 5.56 6.94 6.75
C LEU A 58 4.07 6.73 7.05
N ASN A 59 3.73 5.84 8.00
CA ASN A 59 2.33 5.67 8.42
C ASN A 59 1.81 6.93 9.14
N GLU A 60 2.59 7.52 10.03
CA GLU A 60 2.22 8.76 10.71
C GLU A 60 2.05 9.93 9.73
N GLN A 61 2.95 10.07 8.76
CA GLN A 61 2.79 11.03 7.68
C GLN A 61 1.48 10.83 6.91
N LEU A 62 1.16 9.59 6.55
CA LEU A 62 -0.07 9.25 5.84
C LEU A 62 -1.31 9.51 6.68
N ASP A 63 -1.31 9.18 7.97
CA ASP A 63 -2.40 9.42 8.89
C ASP A 63 -2.68 10.93 8.99
N ASN A 64 -1.66 11.75 9.23
CA ASN A 64 -1.76 13.22 9.28
C ASN A 64 -2.25 13.83 7.94
N MET A 65 -1.89 13.20 6.84
CA MET A 65 -2.28 13.64 5.49
C MET A 65 -3.78 13.40 5.24
N VAL A 66 -4.27 12.21 5.54
CA VAL A 66 -5.69 11.87 5.28
C VAL A 66 -6.62 12.54 6.27
N GLU A 67 -6.20 12.75 7.52
CA GLU A 67 -6.93 13.55 8.51
C GLU A 67 -7.11 14.99 8.02
N ALA A 68 -6.02 15.64 7.61
CA ALA A 68 -6.11 17.01 7.08
C ALA A 68 -6.96 17.09 5.80
N GLY A 69 -6.93 16.03 4.96
CA GLY A 69 -7.80 15.93 3.78
C GLY A 69 -9.27 15.85 4.18
N ALA A 70 -9.59 15.00 5.16
CA ALA A 70 -10.96 14.86 5.68
C ALA A 70 -11.44 16.13 6.39
N GLU A 71 -10.60 16.77 7.19
CA GLU A 71 -10.90 18.08 7.82
C GLU A 71 -11.22 19.15 6.78
N TYR A 72 -10.39 19.26 5.74
CA TYR A 72 -10.63 20.21 4.65
C TYR A 72 -11.99 19.99 3.99
N LEU A 73 -12.36 18.74 3.69
CA LEU A 73 -13.64 18.42 3.07
C LEU A 73 -14.82 18.72 4.01
N ARG A 74 -14.70 18.40 5.30
CA ARG A 74 -15.71 18.77 6.30
C ARG A 74 -15.88 20.28 6.41
N GLY A 75 -14.78 21.04 6.35
CA GLY A 75 -14.82 22.50 6.31
C GLY A 75 -15.48 23.09 5.06
N GLN A 76 -15.59 22.31 3.97
CA GLN A 76 -16.34 22.66 2.76
C GLN A 76 -17.81 22.18 2.79
N GLY A 77 -18.28 21.63 3.91
CA GLY A 77 -19.66 21.15 4.09
C GLY A 77 -19.93 19.72 3.65
N PHE A 78 -18.91 18.93 3.32
CA PHE A 78 -19.05 17.53 2.94
C PHE A 78 -18.80 16.59 4.14
N ASN A 79 -19.44 15.41 4.12
CA ASN A 79 -19.03 14.33 5.01
C ASN A 79 -17.69 13.76 4.53
N ALA A 80 -16.77 13.54 5.48
CA ALA A 80 -15.50 12.92 5.18
C ALA A 80 -14.96 12.16 6.40
N ARG A 81 -14.45 10.94 6.16
CA ARG A 81 -13.85 10.07 7.17
C ARG A 81 -12.47 9.62 6.74
N ALA A 82 -11.44 10.00 7.50
CA ALA A 82 -10.10 9.50 7.33
C ALA A 82 -10.02 8.04 7.84
N TYR A 83 -9.29 7.20 7.11
CA TYR A 83 -8.95 5.86 7.54
C TYR A 83 -7.46 5.81 7.84
N THR A 84 -7.14 6.04 9.10
CA THR A 84 -5.77 6.02 9.60
C THR A 84 -5.40 4.62 10.05
N LYS A 85 -4.10 4.37 10.21
CA LYS A 85 -3.64 3.12 10.80
C LYS A 85 -4.20 2.90 12.21
N LYS A 86 -4.39 3.96 12.98
CA LYS A 86 -4.94 3.92 14.34
C LYS A 86 -6.44 3.62 14.35
N SER A 87 -7.20 4.05 13.34
CA SER A 87 -8.65 3.87 13.27
C SER A 87 -9.07 2.54 12.67
N LEU A 88 -8.16 1.80 12.00
CA LEU A 88 -8.46 0.54 11.34
C LEU A 88 -8.08 -0.66 12.22
N SER A 89 -9.08 -1.42 12.62
CA SER A 89 -8.89 -2.76 13.16
C SER A 89 -8.72 -3.79 12.04
N VAL A 90 -7.97 -4.84 12.34
CA VAL A 90 -7.78 -6.00 11.47
C VAL A 90 -8.53 -7.17 12.09
N ASN A 91 -9.45 -7.78 11.35
CA ASN A 91 -10.19 -8.96 11.81
C ASN A 91 -9.33 -10.24 11.74
N ASP A 92 -9.89 -11.37 12.17
CA ASP A 92 -9.20 -12.68 12.20
C ASP A 92 -8.75 -13.13 10.81
N ASP A 93 -9.49 -12.79 9.74
CA ASP A 93 -9.10 -13.05 8.36
C ASP A 93 -8.01 -12.09 7.83
N LEU A 94 -7.45 -11.24 8.69
CA LEU A 94 -6.47 -10.23 8.30
C LEU A 94 -7.00 -9.24 7.26
N ARG A 95 -8.25 -8.84 7.39
CA ARG A 95 -8.94 -7.83 6.56
C ARG A 95 -9.28 -6.61 7.39
N THR A 96 -9.40 -5.47 6.73
CA THR A 96 -9.82 -4.19 7.31
C THR A 96 -11.13 -3.72 6.68
N ALA A 97 -11.91 -2.93 7.42
CA ALA A 97 -13.14 -2.34 6.90
C ALA A 97 -12.90 -1.41 5.71
N PHE A 98 -11.73 -0.74 5.65
CA PHE A 98 -11.33 0.07 4.50
C PHE A 98 -10.14 -0.58 3.78
N PRO A 99 -10.36 -1.21 2.62
CA PRO A 99 -9.31 -1.96 1.93
C PRO A 99 -8.47 -1.01 1.05
N TYR A 100 -7.46 -0.37 1.61
CA TYR A 100 -6.59 0.60 0.91
C TYR A 100 -6.18 0.21 -0.50
N LYS A 101 -5.85 -1.07 -0.72
CA LYS A 101 -5.40 -1.55 -2.03
C LYS A 101 -6.53 -1.55 -3.06
N THR A 102 -7.75 -1.93 -2.65
CA THR A 102 -8.93 -1.87 -3.52
C THR A 102 -9.25 -0.42 -3.88
N VAL A 103 -9.22 0.49 -2.89
CA VAL A 103 -9.41 1.92 -3.16
C VAL A 103 -8.34 2.43 -4.11
N ALA A 104 -7.06 2.06 -3.90
CA ALA A 104 -5.96 2.48 -4.76
C ALA A 104 -6.08 1.96 -6.21
N THR A 105 -6.56 0.72 -6.41
CA THR A 105 -6.78 0.18 -7.77
C THR A 105 -7.98 0.85 -8.45
N LYS A 106 -9.08 1.05 -7.73
CA LYS A 106 -10.25 1.81 -8.21
C LYS A 106 -9.89 3.29 -8.50
N ALA A 107 -8.95 3.87 -7.73
CA ALA A 107 -8.40 5.21 -7.94
C ALA A 107 -7.33 5.31 -9.04
N GLY A 108 -7.04 4.22 -9.75
CA GLY A 108 -6.11 4.21 -10.89
C GLY A 108 -4.62 4.29 -10.51
N LEU A 109 -4.25 4.12 -9.22
CA LEU A 109 -2.85 4.27 -8.78
C LEU A 109 -1.95 3.10 -9.22
N GLY A 110 -2.54 1.94 -9.55
CA GLY A 110 -1.80 0.75 -9.93
C GLY A 110 -2.67 -0.50 -9.82
N TRP A 111 -2.05 -1.66 -9.84
CA TRP A 111 -2.72 -2.97 -9.77
C TRP A 111 -2.27 -3.78 -8.56
N ILE A 112 -3.01 -4.83 -8.21
CA ILE A 112 -2.54 -5.80 -7.24
C ILE A 112 -1.55 -6.74 -7.95
N GLY A 113 -0.32 -6.77 -7.44
CA GLY A 113 0.71 -7.68 -7.93
C GLY A 113 0.56 -9.09 -7.35
N LYS A 114 1.34 -10.05 -7.90
CA LYS A 114 1.41 -11.43 -7.38
C LYS A 114 1.80 -11.51 -5.90
N SER A 115 2.49 -10.48 -5.37
CA SER A 115 2.80 -10.32 -3.94
C SER A 115 1.61 -9.89 -3.09
N CYS A 116 0.43 -9.72 -3.68
CA CYS A 116 -0.75 -9.14 -3.04
C CYS A 116 -0.54 -7.70 -2.52
N LEU A 117 0.46 -7.00 -3.03
CA LEU A 117 0.71 -5.57 -2.78
C LEU A 117 0.25 -4.74 -3.97
N LEU A 118 -0.06 -3.46 -3.73
CA LEU A 118 -0.22 -2.52 -4.84
C LEU A 118 1.12 -2.38 -5.55
N VAL A 119 1.10 -2.45 -6.88
CA VAL A 119 2.23 -2.15 -7.75
C VAL A 119 1.88 -0.93 -8.58
N THR A 120 2.71 0.11 -8.50
CA THR A 120 2.59 1.34 -9.27
C THR A 120 3.64 1.37 -10.37
N GLU A 121 3.38 2.09 -11.46
CA GLU A 121 4.36 2.20 -12.56
C GLU A 121 5.64 2.93 -12.14
N LYS A 122 5.49 3.96 -11.27
CA LYS A 122 6.59 4.84 -10.87
C LYS A 122 7.46 4.26 -9.76
N TYR A 123 6.85 3.63 -8.75
CA TYR A 123 7.53 3.21 -7.51
C TYR A 123 7.49 1.69 -7.29
N GLY A 124 6.93 0.93 -8.26
CA GLY A 124 6.66 -0.48 -8.05
C GLY A 124 5.76 -0.70 -6.84
N SER A 125 6.05 -1.72 -6.05
CA SER A 125 5.33 -2.01 -4.81
C SER A 125 5.98 -1.40 -3.56
N ALA A 126 7.02 -0.55 -3.73
CA ALA A 126 7.66 0.17 -2.65
C ALA A 126 6.88 1.44 -2.26
N VAL A 127 5.61 1.28 -1.90
CA VAL A 127 4.72 2.38 -1.48
C VAL A 127 3.97 2.03 -0.20
N ARG A 128 3.70 3.07 0.61
CA ARG A 128 2.75 3.02 1.72
C ARG A 128 1.48 3.74 1.31
N LEU A 129 0.34 3.23 1.77
CA LEU A 129 -0.99 3.67 1.36
C LEU A 129 -1.80 4.13 2.55
N SER A 130 -2.64 5.13 2.32
CA SER A 130 -3.74 5.52 3.18
C SER A 130 -4.89 6.07 2.32
N GLY A 131 -6.00 6.45 2.94
CA GLY A 131 -7.12 7.03 2.23
C GLY A 131 -8.22 7.55 3.12
N LEU A 132 -9.18 8.19 2.51
CA LEU A 132 -10.40 8.68 3.15
C LEU A 132 -11.62 8.38 2.28
N LEU A 133 -12.81 8.36 2.89
CA LEU A 133 -14.10 8.40 2.19
C LEU A 133 -14.73 9.77 2.33
N THR A 134 -15.53 10.15 1.33
CA THR A 134 -16.31 11.39 1.33
C THR A 134 -17.53 11.27 0.40
N ASP A 135 -18.54 12.09 0.65
CA ASP A 135 -19.68 12.33 -0.25
C ASP A 135 -19.43 13.52 -1.21
N ALA A 136 -18.27 14.19 -1.10
CA ALA A 136 -17.92 15.28 -1.99
C ALA A 136 -17.95 14.81 -3.45
N PRO A 137 -18.46 15.62 -4.41
CA PRO A 137 -18.64 15.23 -5.82
C PRO A 137 -17.31 15.21 -6.58
N LEU A 138 -16.38 14.41 -6.10
CA LEU A 138 -15.08 14.22 -6.74
C LEU A 138 -15.22 13.31 -7.96
N VAL A 139 -14.54 13.67 -9.06
CA VAL A 139 -14.53 12.87 -10.29
C VAL A 139 -13.62 11.66 -10.12
N PRO A 140 -14.15 10.43 -10.24
CA PRO A 140 -13.35 9.22 -10.12
C PRO A 140 -12.32 9.08 -11.25
N SER A 141 -11.17 8.53 -10.91
CA SER A 141 -10.16 8.11 -11.87
C SER A 141 -10.57 6.82 -12.60
N LYS A 142 -9.96 6.54 -13.74
CA LYS A 142 -10.17 5.25 -14.43
C LYS A 142 -9.54 4.12 -13.58
N PRO A 143 -10.30 3.08 -13.19
CA PRO A 143 -9.79 1.99 -12.38
C PRO A 143 -8.80 1.11 -13.16
N VAL A 144 -7.87 0.49 -12.43
CA VAL A 144 -7.04 -0.60 -12.93
C VAL A 144 -7.66 -1.92 -12.46
N THR A 145 -7.97 -2.81 -13.40
CA THR A 145 -8.73 -4.04 -13.15
C THR A 145 -7.92 -5.32 -13.32
N GLN A 146 -6.70 -5.23 -13.85
CA GLN A 146 -5.86 -6.40 -14.14
C GLN A 146 -4.41 -6.17 -13.73
N SER A 147 -3.76 -7.25 -13.28
CA SER A 147 -2.33 -7.27 -13.00
C SER A 147 -1.49 -7.12 -14.28
N ARG A 148 -0.38 -6.39 -14.19
CA ARG A 148 0.63 -6.29 -15.25
C ARG A 148 1.91 -7.04 -14.92
N CYS A 149 1.84 -8.02 -13.99
CA CYS A 149 3.00 -8.84 -13.61
C CYS A 149 3.38 -9.88 -14.67
N GLY A 150 2.44 -10.30 -15.53
CA GLY A 150 2.68 -11.28 -16.59
C GLY A 150 3.35 -12.56 -16.07
N ASN A 151 4.43 -12.98 -16.70
CA ASN A 151 5.18 -14.20 -16.35
C ASN A 151 6.21 -14.00 -15.23
N CYS A 152 6.37 -12.77 -14.69
CA CYS A 152 7.32 -12.49 -13.63
C CYS A 152 7.01 -13.31 -12.36
N GLN A 153 8.03 -13.93 -11.75
CA GLN A 153 7.94 -14.76 -10.54
C GLN A 153 8.91 -14.33 -9.44
N LEU A 154 9.51 -13.14 -9.54
CA LEU A 154 10.57 -12.70 -8.60
C LEU A 154 10.09 -12.69 -7.14
N CYS A 155 8.91 -12.13 -6.86
CA CYS A 155 8.37 -12.08 -5.51
C CYS A 155 7.96 -13.47 -4.98
N VAL A 156 7.50 -14.37 -5.85
CA VAL A 156 7.17 -15.76 -5.50
C VAL A 156 8.43 -16.50 -5.03
N LYS A 157 9.49 -16.46 -5.85
CA LYS A 157 10.78 -17.12 -5.55
C LYS A 157 11.47 -16.53 -4.31
N ALA A 158 11.27 -15.23 -4.06
CA ALA A 158 11.89 -14.54 -2.94
C ALA A 158 11.10 -14.66 -1.61
N CYS A 159 9.87 -15.17 -1.63
CA CYS A 159 9.05 -15.25 -0.43
C CYS A 159 9.61 -16.29 0.56
N PRO A 160 10.08 -15.90 1.75
CA PRO A 160 10.72 -16.85 2.67
C PRO A 160 9.74 -17.85 3.30
N GLY A 161 8.45 -17.55 3.29
CA GLY A 161 7.39 -18.44 3.80
C GLY A 161 6.60 -19.13 2.68
N ASN A 162 7.00 -19.00 1.40
CA ASN A 162 6.25 -19.53 0.26
C ASN A 162 4.75 -19.16 0.28
N ALA A 163 4.43 -17.97 0.82
CA ALA A 163 3.06 -17.51 1.00
C ALA A 163 2.42 -16.99 -0.29
N ILE A 164 3.22 -16.61 -1.29
CA ILE A 164 2.75 -16.02 -2.55
C ILE A 164 2.47 -17.13 -3.56
N ILE A 165 1.23 -17.19 -4.06
CA ILE A 165 0.77 -18.27 -4.94
C ILE A 165 1.29 -18.09 -6.37
N GLY A 166 1.39 -16.84 -6.85
CA GLY A 166 1.92 -16.52 -8.17
C GLY A 166 0.86 -16.22 -9.22
N THR A 167 -0.40 -16.15 -8.83
CA THR A 167 -1.54 -15.82 -9.71
C THR A 167 -1.51 -14.35 -10.12
N ASN A 168 -1.85 -14.06 -11.36
CA ASN A 168 -2.11 -12.70 -11.82
C ASN A 168 -3.49 -12.26 -11.34
N TRP A 169 -3.55 -11.12 -10.67
CA TRP A 169 -4.79 -10.57 -10.15
C TRP A 169 -5.69 -9.99 -11.24
N THR A 170 -6.99 -10.18 -11.06
CA THR A 170 -8.06 -9.43 -11.73
C THR A 170 -9.01 -8.85 -10.68
N ALA A 171 -9.72 -7.77 -11.02
CA ALA A 171 -10.70 -7.18 -10.10
C ALA A 171 -11.77 -8.21 -9.71
N GLY A 172 -12.13 -8.25 -8.42
CA GLY A 172 -13.05 -9.24 -7.85
C GLY A 172 -12.41 -10.56 -7.41
N MET A 173 -11.14 -10.82 -7.79
CA MET A 173 -10.46 -12.06 -7.40
C MET A 173 -10.27 -12.14 -5.87
N PRO A 174 -10.60 -13.26 -5.23
CA PRO A 174 -10.34 -13.49 -3.82
C PRO A 174 -8.85 -13.40 -3.49
N ARG A 175 -8.50 -12.76 -2.37
CA ARG A 175 -7.10 -12.63 -1.92
C ARG A 175 -6.42 -13.99 -1.76
N GLU A 176 -7.16 -14.99 -1.36
CA GLU A 176 -6.69 -16.35 -1.07
C GLU A 176 -6.15 -17.06 -2.32
N GLU A 177 -6.56 -16.64 -3.53
CA GLU A 177 -5.99 -17.10 -4.81
C GLU A 177 -4.62 -16.47 -5.12
N ILE A 178 -4.21 -15.43 -4.36
CA ILE A 178 -2.97 -14.68 -4.57
C ILE A 178 -1.99 -14.91 -3.42
N LEU A 179 -2.49 -14.96 -2.17
CA LEU A 179 -1.66 -14.96 -0.96
C LEU A 179 -2.24 -15.81 0.16
N ARG A 180 -1.44 -16.70 0.72
CA ARG A 180 -1.69 -17.37 2.00
C ARG A 180 -1.39 -16.38 3.14
N ALA A 181 -2.39 -15.56 3.52
CA ALA A 181 -2.18 -14.41 4.38
C ALA A 181 -1.67 -14.77 5.79
N HIS A 182 -2.17 -15.85 6.39
CA HIS A 182 -1.70 -16.34 7.70
C HIS A 182 -0.26 -16.82 7.65
N VAL A 183 0.11 -17.59 6.61
CA VAL A 183 1.51 -18.01 6.40
C VAL A 183 2.44 -16.80 6.26
N CYS A 184 2.02 -15.78 5.52
CA CYS A 184 2.77 -14.53 5.41
C CYS A 184 2.92 -13.83 6.76
N LYS A 185 1.85 -13.76 7.57
CA LYS A 185 1.86 -13.18 8.92
C LYS A 185 2.88 -13.89 9.83
N GLU A 186 2.77 -15.21 9.92
CA GLU A 186 3.64 -16.05 10.78
C GLU A 186 5.11 -15.92 10.36
N THR A 187 5.38 -15.96 9.05
CA THR A 187 6.73 -15.76 8.50
C THR A 187 7.29 -14.39 8.87
N GLN A 188 6.50 -13.33 8.79
CA GLN A 188 6.94 -11.98 9.19
C GLN A 188 7.31 -11.93 10.66
N ILE A 189 6.45 -12.47 11.53
CA ILE A 189 6.68 -12.51 12.99
C ILE A 189 7.96 -13.30 13.32
N ALA A 190 8.10 -14.50 12.76
CA ALA A 190 9.27 -15.34 12.98
C ALA A 190 10.58 -14.64 12.54
N ARG A 191 10.58 -14.01 11.38
CA ARG A 191 11.74 -13.28 10.87
C ARG A 191 12.07 -12.03 11.68
N MET A 192 11.08 -11.29 12.15
CA MET A 192 11.32 -10.14 13.03
C MET A 192 11.96 -10.59 14.33
N LYS A 193 11.44 -11.62 15.00
CA LYS A 193 12.03 -12.18 16.22
C LYS A 193 13.46 -12.67 15.98
N GLN A 194 13.70 -13.39 14.90
CA GLN A 194 15.01 -13.95 14.57
C GLN A 194 16.04 -12.88 14.23
N ILE A 195 15.68 -11.84 13.47
CA ILE A 195 16.61 -10.90 12.86
C ILE A 195 16.72 -9.61 13.67
N LEU A 196 15.59 -9.09 14.17
CA LEU A 196 15.53 -7.84 14.93
C LEU A 196 15.51 -8.07 16.43
N GLY A 197 15.31 -9.30 16.89
CA GLY A 197 15.26 -9.66 18.31
C GLY A 197 13.95 -9.35 19.03
N PHE A 198 12.93 -8.81 18.32
CA PHE A 198 11.66 -8.41 18.95
C PHE A 198 10.46 -8.57 18.01
N TYR A 199 9.26 -8.47 18.60
CA TYR A 199 7.99 -8.33 17.89
C TYR A 199 7.00 -7.57 18.80
N GLU A 200 6.57 -6.39 18.36
CA GLU A 200 5.69 -5.49 19.11
C GLU A 200 4.37 -5.22 18.34
N GLY A 201 3.79 -6.27 17.74
CA GLY A 201 2.51 -6.18 17.03
C GLY A 201 2.62 -5.79 15.56
N GLU A 202 3.62 -5.01 15.14
CA GLU A 202 3.85 -4.67 13.75
C GLU A 202 4.59 -5.77 13.00
N ARG A 203 4.26 -5.93 11.72
CA ARG A 203 4.79 -7.01 10.89
C ARG A 203 5.44 -6.44 9.66
N ILE A 204 6.75 -6.56 9.58
CA ILE A 204 7.54 -6.14 8.42
C ILE A 204 8.39 -7.30 7.90
N CYS A 205 8.51 -7.39 6.59
CA CYS A 205 9.46 -8.26 5.90
C CYS A 205 10.08 -7.52 4.73
N GLY A 206 9.26 -6.99 3.83
CA GLY A 206 9.67 -6.14 2.70
C GLY A 206 10.24 -6.90 1.49
N ARG A 207 10.65 -8.16 1.63
CA ARG A 207 11.41 -8.88 0.62
C ARG A 207 10.68 -8.98 -0.73
N CYS A 208 9.38 -9.26 -0.74
CA CYS A 208 8.61 -9.37 -1.98
C CYS A 208 8.50 -8.05 -2.75
N PHE A 209 8.42 -6.91 -2.08
CA PHE A 209 8.39 -5.63 -2.78
C PHE A 209 9.79 -5.15 -3.17
N ALA A 210 10.81 -5.46 -2.38
CA ALA A 210 12.19 -5.10 -2.71
C ALA A 210 12.67 -5.76 -4.03
N VAL A 211 12.29 -7.03 -4.28
CA VAL A 211 12.68 -7.75 -5.52
C VAL A 211 11.75 -7.50 -6.70
N CYS A 212 10.65 -6.78 -6.53
CA CYS A 212 9.69 -6.51 -7.61
C CYS A 212 10.37 -5.79 -8.78
N ALA A 213 10.14 -6.26 -10.01
CA ALA A 213 10.76 -5.67 -11.21
C ALA A 213 10.45 -4.16 -11.37
N TYR A 214 9.23 -3.75 -11.05
CA TYR A 214 8.85 -2.33 -11.06
C TYR A 214 9.52 -1.54 -9.94
N THR A 215 9.72 -2.13 -8.77
CA THR A 215 10.49 -1.51 -7.68
C THR A 215 11.96 -1.39 -8.08
N GLN A 216 12.54 -2.40 -8.71
CA GLN A 216 13.91 -2.32 -9.22
C GLN A 216 14.09 -1.23 -10.28
N LYS A 217 13.06 -0.95 -11.10
CA LYS A 217 13.07 0.20 -12.01
C LYS A 217 13.09 1.52 -11.25
N TYR A 218 12.28 1.65 -10.19
CA TYR A 218 12.30 2.82 -9.32
C TYR A 218 13.68 3.05 -8.69
N LEU A 219 14.34 2.01 -8.16
CA LEU A 219 15.65 2.13 -7.55
C LEU A 219 16.70 2.66 -8.56
N ARG A 220 16.75 2.10 -9.76
CA ARG A 220 17.67 2.57 -10.81
C ARG A 220 17.48 4.04 -11.17
N GLN A 221 16.22 4.50 -11.24
CA GLN A 221 15.91 5.91 -11.52
C GLN A 221 16.29 6.83 -10.36
N SER A 222 16.22 6.35 -9.12
CA SER A 222 16.63 7.13 -7.94
C SER A 222 18.14 7.29 -7.84
N SER A 223 18.92 6.29 -8.24
CA SER A 223 20.39 6.33 -8.24
C SER A 223 20.95 7.28 -9.30
N SER A 224 20.30 7.38 -10.46
CA SER A 224 20.75 8.30 -11.53
C SER A 224 20.56 9.79 -11.17
N VAL A 225 19.57 10.11 -10.35
CA VAL A 225 19.32 11.51 -9.91
C VAL A 225 20.27 11.96 -8.78
N ALA A 226 20.88 11.01 -8.06
CA ALA A 226 21.84 11.34 -6.99
C ALA A 226 23.29 11.53 -7.51
N SER A 227 23.51 11.33 -8.82
CA SER A 227 24.85 11.39 -9.46
C SER A 227 25.04 12.68 -10.27
N ASP A 228 24.04 13.54 -10.37
CA ASP A 228 24.03 14.87 -10.98
C ASP A 228 23.98 15.96 -9.87
#